data_56569bab8af1f2fa54e27fbac43a2c51
#
_entry.id   56569bab8af1f2fa54e27fbac43a2c51
#
_cell.length_a   1.000
_cell.length_b   1.000
_cell.length_c   1.000
_cell.angle_alpha   90.00
_cell.angle_beta   90.00
_cell.angle_gamma   90.00
#
_symmetry.space_group_name_H-M   'P 1'
#
loop_
_entity.id
_entity.type
_entity.pdbx_description
1 polymer ?
#
loop_
_entity_poly.entity_id
_entity_poly.type
_entity_poly.pdbx_seq_one_letter_code
_entity_poly.pdbx_strand_id
1 'polypeptide(L)'
;LYCIYLLLFMTNSKKLINLLKKKKLKISFAESCTGGLMSSVITSNSGSSKVFDLGLVTYSNQAKQKILRVPNKVIKKYGAVSVQCCLSMVNNLSKISNSHINVSITGIAGPKGGTRKKPVGLVFIGLKFKKKIFVNKYLFKNKSRINFQKITVNKVIKTVLSVVK
;
A
#
# COMPACT_ATOMS: atom_id res chain seq x y z
N LEU A 1 -0.03 -9.65 23.93
CA LEU A 1 -0.38 -8.59 22.95
C LEU A 1 0.29 -8.77 21.60
N TYR A 2 1.59 -9.13 21.54
CA TYR A 2 2.32 -9.31 20.28
C TYR A 2 1.81 -10.53 19.47
N CYS A 3 1.55 -11.65 20.14
CA CYS A 3 1.00 -12.87 19.53
C CYS A 3 -0.39 -12.66 18.93
N ILE A 4 -1.27 -11.95 19.62
CA ILE A 4 -2.65 -11.67 19.17
C ILE A 4 -2.62 -10.78 17.93
N TYR A 5 -1.71 -9.80 17.87
CA TYR A 5 -1.58 -8.91 16.71
C TYR A 5 -1.03 -9.65 15.49
N LEU A 6 -0.06 -10.53 15.68
CA LEU A 6 0.50 -11.37 14.61
C LEU A 6 -0.56 -12.35 14.08
N LEU A 7 -1.34 -12.95 14.96
CA LEU A 7 -2.43 -13.85 14.60
C LEU A 7 -3.52 -13.15 13.79
N LEU A 8 -3.97 -11.96 14.21
CA LEU A 8 -4.94 -11.14 13.48
C LEU A 8 -4.42 -10.68 12.10
N PHE A 9 -3.13 -10.39 12.01
CA PHE A 9 -2.48 -9.97 10.78
C PHE A 9 -2.44 -11.12 9.76
N MET A 10 -2.03 -12.31 10.18
CA MET A 10 -2.02 -13.52 9.34
C MET A 10 -3.44 -13.96 8.96
N THR A 11 -4.40 -13.87 9.87
CA THR A 11 -5.82 -14.21 9.61
C THR A 11 -6.42 -13.32 8.53
N ASN A 12 -6.17 -12.00 8.58
CA ASN A 12 -6.69 -11.07 7.60
C ASN A 12 -6.07 -11.25 6.21
N SER A 13 -4.77 -11.55 6.11
CA SER A 13 -4.12 -11.80 4.82
C SER A 13 -4.62 -13.09 4.17
N LYS A 14 -4.77 -14.17 4.94
CA LYS A 14 -5.36 -15.44 4.48
C LYS A 14 -6.81 -15.23 4.00
N LYS A 15 -7.61 -14.48 4.76
CA LYS A 15 -8.97 -14.12 4.38
C LYS A 15 -9.02 -13.34 3.06
N LEU A 16 -8.11 -12.38 2.87
CA LEU A 16 -8.01 -11.63 1.62
C LEU A 16 -7.69 -12.55 0.45
N ILE A 17 -6.67 -13.41 0.56
CA ILE A 17 -6.28 -14.33 -0.50
C ILE A 17 -7.42 -15.27 -0.88
N ASN A 18 -8.11 -15.84 0.09
CA ASN A 18 -9.25 -16.73 -0.16
C ASN A 18 -10.39 -16.00 -0.88
N LEU A 19 -10.69 -14.76 -0.50
CA LEU A 19 -11.69 -13.93 -1.17
C LEU A 19 -11.29 -13.63 -2.62
N LEU A 20 -10.04 -13.23 -2.86
CA LEU A 20 -9.53 -12.93 -4.19
C LEU A 20 -9.53 -14.18 -5.08
N LYS A 21 -9.15 -15.34 -4.55
CA LYS A 21 -9.22 -16.64 -5.26
C LYS A 21 -10.66 -16.96 -5.65
N LYS A 22 -11.59 -16.87 -4.69
CA LYS A 22 -13.02 -17.14 -4.93
C LYS A 22 -13.59 -16.25 -6.04
N LYS A 23 -13.19 -14.97 -6.06
CA LYS A 23 -13.65 -13.99 -7.06
C LYS A 23 -12.79 -13.93 -8.34
N LYS A 24 -11.76 -14.78 -8.46
CA LYS A 24 -10.81 -14.80 -9.58
C LYS A 24 -10.17 -13.41 -9.83
N LEU A 25 -9.86 -12.68 -8.77
CA LEU A 25 -9.26 -11.35 -8.82
C LEU A 25 -7.77 -11.38 -8.54
N LYS A 26 -7.01 -10.57 -9.27
CA LYS A 26 -5.57 -10.33 -9.04
C LYS A 26 -5.34 -8.97 -8.40
N ILE A 27 -4.29 -8.86 -7.60
CA ILE A 27 -3.89 -7.65 -6.89
C ILE A 27 -2.41 -7.31 -7.11
N SER A 28 -2.10 -6.02 -7.19
CA SER A 28 -0.73 -5.49 -7.27
C SER A 28 -0.50 -4.33 -6.31
N PHE A 29 0.75 -4.14 -5.90
CA PHE A 29 1.16 -3.12 -4.94
C PHE A 29 2.28 -2.23 -5.45
N ALA A 30 2.18 -0.92 -5.19
CA ALA A 30 3.25 0.05 -5.27
C ALA A 30 3.56 0.56 -3.86
N GLU A 31 4.62 0.04 -3.27
CA GLU A 31 5.02 0.28 -1.90
C GLU A 31 6.10 1.37 -1.81
N SER A 32 6.04 2.20 -0.77
CA SER A 32 7.11 3.11 -0.39
C SER A 32 7.47 2.92 1.08
N CYS A 33 6.74 3.53 2.00
CA CYS A 33 7.06 3.47 3.43
C CYS A 33 6.92 2.07 4.07
N THR A 34 6.23 1.14 3.44
CA THR A 34 6.10 -0.26 3.87
C THR A 34 7.26 -1.15 3.44
N GLY A 35 8.06 -0.70 2.44
CA GLY A 35 9.34 -1.31 2.08
C GLY A 35 9.28 -2.77 1.61
N GLY A 36 8.17 -3.21 1.01
CA GLY A 36 7.95 -4.58 0.56
C GLY A 36 7.16 -5.44 1.55
N LEU A 37 6.85 -4.92 2.74
CA LEU A 37 6.12 -5.69 3.76
C LEU A 37 4.73 -6.13 3.30
N MET A 38 4.02 -5.30 2.51
CA MET A 38 2.70 -5.68 1.99
C MET A 38 2.81 -6.87 1.04
N SER A 39 3.74 -6.83 0.11
CA SER A 39 4.02 -7.95 -0.82
C SER A 39 4.46 -9.20 -0.08
N SER A 40 5.37 -9.08 0.91
CA SER A 40 5.83 -10.17 1.75
C SER A 40 4.69 -10.84 2.50
N VAL A 41 3.78 -10.07 3.09
CA VAL A 41 2.61 -10.59 3.82
C VAL A 41 1.64 -11.34 2.92
N ILE A 42 1.46 -10.91 1.69
CA ILE A 42 0.64 -11.66 0.73
C ILE A 42 1.34 -12.97 0.35
N THR A 43 2.61 -12.89 -0.03
CA THR A 43 3.37 -14.06 -0.53
C THR A 43 3.68 -15.10 0.54
N SER A 44 3.65 -14.75 1.82
CA SER A 44 3.78 -15.71 2.93
C SER A 44 2.60 -16.68 3.07
N ASN A 45 1.52 -16.48 2.32
CA ASN A 45 0.35 -17.36 2.34
C ASN A 45 0.35 -18.30 1.13
N SER A 46 0.05 -19.58 1.36
CA SER A 46 -0.11 -20.57 0.28
C SER A 46 -1.20 -20.17 -0.70
N GLY A 47 -0.90 -20.32 -1.99
CA GLY A 47 -1.80 -19.96 -3.09
C GLY A 47 -1.81 -18.48 -3.46
N SER A 48 -0.89 -17.69 -2.91
CA SER A 48 -0.71 -16.28 -3.26
C SER A 48 -0.39 -16.06 -4.74
N SER A 49 0.33 -16.97 -5.38
CA SER A 49 0.65 -16.91 -6.82
C SER A 49 -0.58 -16.85 -7.74
N LYS A 50 -1.73 -17.32 -7.28
CA LYS A 50 -3.00 -17.25 -8.04
C LYS A 50 -3.62 -15.85 -8.02
N VAL A 51 -3.25 -15.00 -7.07
CA VAL A 51 -3.91 -13.71 -6.83
C VAL A 51 -2.93 -12.52 -6.82
N PHE A 52 -1.66 -12.72 -6.51
CA PHE A 52 -0.64 -11.67 -6.50
C PHE A 52 0.09 -11.64 -7.85
N ASP A 53 0.09 -10.48 -8.49
CA ASP A 53 0.66 -10.27 -9.82
C ASP A 53 1.98 -9.49 -9.76
N LEU A 54 1.98 -8.30 -9.16
CA LEU A 54 3.12 -7.40 -9.17
C LEU A 54 3.27 -6.66 -7.84
N GLY A 55 4.49 -6.63 -7.29
CA GLY A 55 4.87 -5.82 -6.15
C GLY A 55 6.09 -4.95 -6.48
N LEU A 56 5.93 -3.63 -6.41
CA LEU A 56 6.99 -2.66 -6.66
C LEU A 56 7.35 -1.90 -5.39
N VAL A 57 8.61 -1.92 -4.99
CA VAL A 57 9.12 -1.08 -3.91
C VAL A 57 9.75 0.18 -4.53
N THR A 58 8.96 1.23 -4.64
CA THR A 58 9.40 2.54 -5.17
C THR A 58 9.73 3.50 -4.01
N TYR A 59 10.84 3.19 -3.32
CA TYR A 59 11.19 3.83 -2.06
C TYR A 59 11.66 5.28 -2.23
N SER A 60 12.51 5.54 -3.20
CA SER A 60 13.01 6.89 -3.50
C SER A 60 12.09 7.68 -4.43
N ASN A 61 12.26 9.00 -4.47
CA ASN A 61 11.57 9.84 -5.45
C ASN A 61 11.97 9.47 -6.89
N GLN A 62 13.24 9.13 -7.11
CA GLN A 62 13.74 8.69 -8.40
C GLN A 62 13.07 7.37 -8.84
N ALA A 63 12.91 6.39 -7.93
CA ALA A 63 12.21 5.15 -8.24
C ALA A 63 10.73 5.40 -8.59
N LYS A 64 10.05 6.30 -7.87
CA LYS A 64 8.68 6.71 -8.21
C LYS A 64 8.57 7.29 -9.62
N GLN A 65 9.55 8.11 -10.01
CA GLN A 65 9.58 8.73 -11.35
C GLN A 65 9.94 7.73 -12.45
N LYS A 66 11.00 6.96 -12.27
CA LYS A 66 11.50 6.04 -13.31
C LYS A 66 10.60 4.84 -13.52
N ILE A 67 10.13 4.21 -12.44
CA ILE A 67 9.36 2.96 -12.50
C ILE A 67 7.87 3.23 -12.65
N LEU A 68 7.30 4.06 -11.77
CA LEU A 68 5.87 4.38 -11.77
C LEU A 68 5.52 5.64 -12.58
N ARG A 69 6.52 6.29 -13.23
CA ARG A 69 6.30 7.49 -14.04
C ARG A 69 5.51 8.58 -13.31
N VAL A 70 5.70 8.70 -11.98
CA VAL A 70 5.12 9.82 -11.23
C VAL A 70 5.74 11.12 -11.74
N PRO A 71 4.93 12.09 -12.22
CA PRO A 71 5.47 13.31 -12.78
C PRO A 71 6.32 14.09 -11.76
N ASN A 72 7.50 14.56 -12.18
CA ASN A 72 8.39 15.35 -11.33
C ASN A 72 7.69 16.57 -10.72
N LYS A 73 6.81 17.22 -11.50
CA LYS A 73 6.00 18.35 -11.05
C LYS A 73 5.09 18.00 -9.85
N VAL A 74 4.59 16.77 -9.79
CA VAL A 74 3.77 16.30 -8.66
C VAL A 74 4.62 16.18 -7.40
N ILE A 75 5.82 15.58 -7.51
CA ILE A 75 6.72 15.42 -6.37
C ILE A 75 7.25 16.78 -5.91
N LYS A 76 7.64 17.67 -6.83
CA LYS A 76 8.12 19.02 -6.48
C LYS A 76 7.05 19.86 -5.81
N LYS A 77 5.82 19.86 -6.33
CA LYS A 77 4.72 20.71 -5.82
C LYS A 77 4.09 20.17 -4.55
N TYR A 78 3.82 18.86 -4.47
CA TYR A 78 3.04 18.25 -3.38
C TYR A 78 3.86 17.35 -2.47
N GLY A 79 5.09 16.99 -2.87
CA GLY A 79 5.94 16.03 -2.18
C GLY A 79 5.54 14.57 -2.42
N ALA A 80 6.48 13.66 -2.13
CA ALA A 80 6.26 12.22 -2.30
C ALA A 80 5.16 11.66 -1.39
N VAL A 81 4.96 12.27 -0.21
CA VAL A 81 3.90 11.91 0.73
C VAL A 81 2.74 12.90 0.57
N SER A 82 1.83 12.59 -0.36
CA SER A 82 0.68 13.41 -0.70
C SER A 82 -0.40 12.59 -1.40
N VAL A 83 -1.64 13.09 -1.39
CA VAL A 83 -2.76 12.51 -2.16
C VAL A 83 -2.40 12.41 -3.63
N GLN A 84 -1.82 13.47 -4.21
CA GLN A 84 -1.49 13.56 -5.63
C GLN A 84 -0.43 12.54 -6.04
N CYS A 85 0.61 12.37 -5.22
CA CYS A 85 1.64 11.36 -5.48
C CYS A 85 1.06 9.95 -5.35
N CYS A 86 0.30 9.67 -4.30
CA CYS A 86 -0.35 8.38 -4.07
C CYS A 86 -1.30 8.01 -5.22
N LEU A 87 -2.11 8.97 -5.67
CA LEU A 87 -3.02 8.81 -6.80
C LEU A 87 -2.27 8.53 -8.11
N SER A 88 -1.17 9.26 -8.36
CA SER A 88 -0.32 9.01 -9.53
C SER A 88 0.31 7.61 -9.47
N MET A 89 0.79 7.18 -8.30
CA MET A 89 1.36 5.84 -8.11
C MET A 89 0.34 4.74 -8.45
N VAL A 90 -0.87 4.79 -7.90
CA VAL A 90 -1.88 3.74 -8.13
C VAL A 90 -2.41 3.74 -9.55
N ASN A 91 -2.58 4.90 -10.16
CA ASN A 91 -2.98 5.00 -11.57
C ASN A 91 -1.93 4.39 -12.50
N ASN A 92 -0.67 4.70 -12.28
CA ASN A 92 0.39 4.21 -13.14
C ASN A 92 0.70 2.73 -12.89
N LEU A 93 0.59 2.26 -11.63
CA LEU A 93 0.63 0.83 -11.33
C LEU A 93 -0.41 0.06 -12.16
N SER A 94 -1.65 0.57 -12.23
CA SER A 94 -2.73 -0.10 -12.97
C SER A 94 -2.54 -0.12 -14.50
N LYS A 95 -1.57 0.62 -15.03
CA LYS A 95 -1.24 0.58 -16.46
C LYS A 95 -0.16 -0.46 -16.80
N ILE A 96 0.62 -0.87 -15.79
CA ILE A 96 1.76 -1.80 -15.98
C ILE A 96 1.51 -3.17 -15.36
N SER A 97 0.46 -3.32 -14.55
CA SER A 97 0.05 -4.60 -13.97
C SER A 97 -1.18 -5.16 -14.68
N ASN A 98 -1.29 -6.49 -14.70
CA ASN A 98 -2.49 -7.19 -15.17
C ASN A 98 -3.49 -7.45 -14.04
N SER A 99 -3.51 -6.58 -13.03
CA SER A 99 -4.33 -6.78 -11.84
C SER A 99 -5.64 -6.02 -11.90
N HIS A 100 -6.68 -6.66 -11.36
CA HIS A 100 -8.00 -6.05 -11.17
C HIS A 100 -7.99 -5.00 -10.06
N ILE A 101 -7.13 -5.21 -9.04
CA ILE A 101 -6.99 -4.36 -7.88
C ILE A 101 -5.56 -3.84 -7.81
N ASN A 102 -5.41 -2.53 -7.74
CA ASN A 102 -4.11 -1.89 -7.60
C ASN A 102 -4.10 -1.03 -6.36
N VAL A 103 -3.04 -1.13 -5.57
CA VAL A 103 -2.87 -0.38 -4.32
C VAL A 103 -1.54 0.34 -4.31
N SER A 104 -1.53 1.60 -3.93
CA SER A 104 -0.32 2.37 -3.67
C SER A 104 -0.23 2.81 -2.22
N ILE A 105 0.98 2.87 -1.67
CA ILE A 105 1.23 3.22 -0.28
C ILE A 105 2.40 4.20 -0.22
N THR A 106 2.17 5.40 0.31
CA THR A 106 3.23 6.38 0.58
C THR A 106 3.01 7.05 1.92
N GLY A 107 4.07 7.27 2.70
CA GLY A 107 3.94 7.79 4.07
C GLY A 107 5.28 8.06 4.74
N ILE A 108 5.22 8.52 5.99
CA ILE A 108 6.36 8.85 6.84
C ILE A 108 6.37 7.91 8.05
N ALA A 109 7.15 6.85 7.96
CA ALA A 109 7.23 5.83 9.01
C ALA A 109 7.99 6.28 10.27
N GLY A 110 8.83 7.35 10.15
CA GLY A 110 9.65 7.83 11.24
C GLY A 110 10.93 7.02 11.49
N PRO A 111 11.70 7.33 12.56
CA PRO A 111 11.42 8.39 13.54
C PRO A 111 11.66 9.81 13.02
N LYS A 112 12.48 9.99 11.97
CA LYS A 112 12.78 11.27 11.30
C LYS A 112 11.94 11.45 10.03
N GLY A 113 12.05 12.62 9.39
CA GLY A 113 11.41 12.93 8.09
C GLY A 113 10.02 13.53 8.18
N GLY A 114 9.48 13.71 9.38
CA GLY A 114 8.24 14.45 9.59
C GLY A 114 8.42 15.96 9.64
N THR A 115 7.37 16.69 9.29
CA THR A 115 7.24 18.14 9.47
C THR A 115 5.92 18.47 10.18
N ARG A 116 5.72 19.72 10.62
CA ARG A 116 4.45 20.14 11.22
C ARG A 116 3.24 19.87 10.30
N LYS A 117 3.40 20.07 8.98
CA LYS A 117 2.34 19.83 7.98
C LYS A 117 2.21 18.34 7.60
N LYS A 118 3.29 17.58 7.70
CA LYS A 118 3.35 16.15 7.36
C LYS A 118 4.06 15.40 8.49
N PRO A 119 3.37 15.11 9.59
CA PRO A 119 4.00 14.50 10.76
C PRO A 119 4.39 13.02 10.50
N VAL A 120 5.30 12.51 11.33
CA VAL A 120 5.59 11.07 11.42
C VAL A 120 4.29 10.32 11.73
N GLY A 121 4.08 9.19 11.08
CA GLY A 121 2.85 8.41 11.17
C GLY A 121 1.82 8.72 10.07
N LEU A 122 2.05 9.77 9.27
CA LEU A 122 1.18 10.09 8.13
C LEU A 122 1.36 9.05 7.02
N VAL A 123 0.25 8.53 6.49
CA VAL A 123 0.24 7.62 5.34
C VAL A 123 -0.96 7.89 4.44
N PHE A 124 -0.73 7.75 3.15
CA PHE A 124 -1.76 7.73 2.11
C PHE A 124 -1.81 6.33 1.48
N ILE A 125 -3.01 5.80 1.36
CA ILE A 125 -3.30 4.51 0.73
C ILE A 125 -4.23 4.77 -0.44
N GLY A 126 -3.73 4.57 -1.66
CA GLY A 126 -4.49 4.64 -2.91
C GLY A 126 -4.99 3.27 -3.30
N LEU A 127 -6.22 3.19 -3.79
CA LEU A 127 -6.82 1.96 -4.29
C LEU A 127 -7.55 2.23 -5.60
N LYS A 128 -7.33 1.37 -6.58
CA LYS A 128 -8.08 1.32 -7.83
C LYS A 128 -8.66 -0.08 -8.02
N PHE A 129 -9.98 -0.14 -8.20
CA PHE A 129 -10.71 -1.37 -8.48
C PHE A 129 -11.91 -1.05 -9.38
N LYS A 130 -12.01 -1.72 -10.51
CA LYS A 130 -12.99 -1.42 -11.56
C LYS A 130 -12.89 0.07 -11.97
N LYS A 131 -14.01 0.80 -11.98
CA LYS A 131 -14.07 2.24 -12.27
C LYS A 131 -13.77 3.13 -11.06
N LYS A 132 -13.67 2.54 -9.84
CA LYS A 132 -13.43 3.30 -8.60
C LYS A 132 -11.94 3.52 -8.39
N ILE A 133 -11.57 4.76 -8.07
CA ILE A 133 -10.25 5.13 -7.62
C ILE A 133 -10.37 6.13 -6.47
N PHE A 134 -9.63 5.92 -5.39
CA PHE A 134 -9.62 6.83 -4.25
C PHE A 134 -8.31 6.74 -3.48
N VAL A 135 -8.06 7.76 -2.66
CA VAL A 135 -6.91 7.81 -1.73
C VAL A 135 -7.42 8.14 -0.34
N ASN A 136 -7.14 7.28 0.61
CA ASN A 136 -7.42 7.49 2.02
C ASN A 136 -6.17 8.00 2.74
N LYS A 137 -6.36 8.97 3.64
CA LYS A 137 -5.33 9.53 4.51
C LYS A 137 -5.51 8.98 5.93
N TYR A 138 -4.40 8.53 6.54
CA TYR A 138 -4.39 8.10 7.94
C TYR A 138 -3.20 8.73 8.67
N LEU A 139 -3.34 8.84 10.00
CA LEU A 139 -2.28 9.30 10.89
C LEU A 139 -2.17 8.33 12.07
N PHE A 140 -1.09 7.53 12.12
CA PHE A 140 -0.80 6.58 13.18
C PHE A 140 0.26 7.16 14.12
N LYS A 141 -0.17 8.00 15.07
CA LYS A 141 0.72 8.66 16.04
C LYS A 141 1.39 7.67 16.99
N ASN A 142 2.56 8.06 17.51
CA ASN A 142 3.28 7.36 18.59
C ASN A 142 3.57 5.87 18.31
N LYS A 143 3.94 5.54 17.08
CA LYS A 143 4.32 4.18 16.67
C LYS A 143 5.79 4.11 16.30
N SER A 144 6.44 3.03 16.67
CA SER A 144 7.74 2.68 16.11
C SER A 144 7.61 2.45 14.60
N ARG A 145 8.70 2.61 13.86
CA ARG A 145 8.73 2.40 12.40
C ARG A 145 8.13 1.06 11.98
N ILE A 146 8.52 -0.02 12.65
CA ILE A 146 8.00 -1.36 12.32
C ILE A 146 6.50 -1.50 12.63
N ASN A 147 6.03 -0.93 13.74
CA ASN A 147 4.63 -0.96 14.09
C ASN A 147 3.78 -0.10 13.13
N PHE A 148 4.30 1.06 12.70
CA PHE A 148 3.66 1.86 11.65
C PHE A 148 3.50 1.05 10.36
N GLN A 149 4.53 0.34 9.91
CA GLN A 149 4.47 -0.51 8.70
C GLN A 149 3.43 -1.61 8.85
N LYS A 150 3.43 -2.35 9.96
CA LYS A 150 2.46 -3.42 10.25
C LYS A 150 1.01 -2.90 10.27
N ILE A 151 0.76 -1.79 10.97
CA ILE A 151 -0.57 -1.17 11.04
C ILE A 151 -1.03 -0.72 9.64
N THR A 152 -0.13 -0.12 8.87
CA THR A 152 -0.42 0.31 7.49
C THR A 152 -0.83 -0.87 6.62
N VAL A 153 -0.07 -1.96 6.64
CA VAL A 153 -0.38 -3.18 5.87
C VAL A 153 -1.74 -3.76 6.27
N ASN A 154 -2.02 -3.87 7.58
CA ASN A 154 -3.32 -4.35 8.05
C ASN A 154 -4.46 -3.44 7.61
N LYS A 155 -4.24 -2.12 7.60
CA LYS A 155 -5.23 -1.14 7.09
C LYS A 155 -5.49 -1.33 5.60
N VAL A 156 -4.44 -1.56 4.80
CA VAL A 156 -4.58 -1.89 3.37
C VAL A 156 -5.44 -3.14 3.17
N ILE A 157 -5.12 -4.23 3.87
CA ILE A 157 -5.88 -5.49 3.77
C ILE A 157 -7.36 -5.27 4.09
N LYS A 158 -7.65 -4.58 5.21
CA LYS A 158 -9.04 -4.27 5.61
C LYS A 158 -9.76 -3.40 4.55
N THR A 159 -9.06 -2.42 3.97
CA THR A 159 -9.62 -1.57 2.91
C THR A 159 -9.96 -2.39 1.67
N VAL A 160 -9.06 -3.27 1.21
CA VAL A 160 -9.32 -4.14 0.06
C VAL A 160 -10.49 -5.09 0.35
N LEU A 161 -10.51 -5.73 1.53
CA LEU A 161 -11.62 -6.61 1.94
C LEU A 161 -12.98 -5.88 1.92
N SER A 162 -13.04 -4.61 2.34
CA SER A 162 -14.29 -3.84 2.35
C SER A 162 -14.78 -3.45 0.96
N VAL A 163 -13.87 -3.29 0.00
CA VAL A 163 -14.20 -2.85 -1.38
C VAL A 163 -14.56 -4.04 -2.28
N VAL A 164 -14.01 -5.22 -1.98
CA VAL A 164 -14.15 -6.43 -2.83
C VAL A 164 -15.35 -7.30 -2.41
N LYS A 165 -15.96 -7.03 -1.28
CA LYS A 165 -17.15 -7.76 -0.78
C LYS A 165 -18.36 -7.82 -1.75
#